data_623b412d9229418c5b09b15db447782b
#
_entry.id   623b412d9229418c5b09b15db447782b
#
_cell.length_a   1.000
_cell.length_b   1.000
_cell.length_c   1.000
_cell.angle_alpha   90.00
_cell.angle_beta   90.00
_cell.angle_gamma   90.00
#
_symmetry.space_group_name_H-M   'P 1'
#
loop_
_entity.id
_entity.type
_entity.pdbx_description
1 polymer ?
#
loop_
_entity_poly.entity_id
_entity_poly.type
_entity_poly.pdbx_seq_one_letter_code
_entity_poly.pdbx_strand_id
1 'polypeptide(L)'
;MCIRDSSTAETILQVLRGGMAFTRDEAMLLDVMLMLHAEHGGGNNSTFACRVLSSSATDPYSAYAAAIGSLKGPRHGGANAKVVSMHEDIRAHVSNWEDEDEVAAYLGKILDKQAFDGTGLIYGMGHAVYTLSDPRAEVCRRYARTLAAKKDLGEEFALIERIERLAPQVMRCLLYTSVR
;
A
#
# COMPACT_ATOMS: atom_id res chain seq x y z
N MET A 1 -6.97 31.72 -1.05
CA MET A 1 -5.82 30.91 -1.49
C MET A 1 -5.95 30.73 -3.01
N CYS A 2 -4.98 31.19 -3.78
CA CYS A 2 -5.02 31.03 -5.23
C CYS A 2 -4.67 29.59 -5.58
N ILE A 3 -5.53 28.87 -6.28
CA ILE A 3 -5.32 27.50 -6.77
C ILE A 3 -4.01 27.38 -7.61
N ARG A 4 -3.47 28.52 -8.09
CA ARG A 4 -2.24 28.58 -8.88
C ARG A 4 -0.94 28.45 -8.06
N ASP A 5 -1.02 28.59 -6.75
CA ASP A 5 0.17 28.63 -5.86
C ASP A 5 0.36 27.30 -5.08
N SER A 6 -0.54 26.35 -5.24
CA SER A 6 -0.52 25.06 -4.56
C SER A 6 -0.19 23.93 -5.52
N SER A 7 0.59 22.94 -5.05
CA SER A 7 0.81 21.70 -5.80
C SER A 7 -0.50 20.87 -5.86
N THR A 8 -0.54 19.87 -6.73
CA THR A 8 -1.66 18.93 -6.81
C THR A 8 -1.86 18.20 -5.48
N ALA A 9 -0.77 17.78 -4.83
CA ALA A 9 -0.83 17.12 -3.53
C ALA A 9 -1.36 18.04 -2.43
N GLU A 10 -0.90 19.28 -2.37
CA GLU A 10 -1.39 20.28 -1.42
C GLU A 10 -2.91 20.52 -1.58
N THR A 11 -3.38 20.63 -2.82
CA THR A 11 -4.81 20.79 -3.11
C THR A 11 -5.60 19.56 -2.66
N ILE A 12 -5.12 18.36 -2.93
CA ILE A 12 -5.76 17.11 -2.49
C ILE A 12 -5.80 17.03 -0.97
N LEU A 13 -4.69 17.29 -0.27
CA LEU A 13 -4.63 17.26 1.19
C LEU A 13 -5.58 18.27 1.82
N GLN A 14 -5.68 19.47 1.25
CA GLN A 14 -6.57 20.51 1.73
C GLN A 14 -8.04 20.09 1.62
N VAL A 15 -8.43 19.48 0.50
CA VAL A 15 -9.80 19.00 0.28
C VAL A 15 -10.12 17.83 1.20
N LEU A 16 -9.23 16.81 1.27
CA LEU A 16 -9.45 15.62 2.08
C LEU A 16 -9.49 15.90 3.59
N ARG A 17 -8.74 16.89 4.04
CA ARG A 17 -8.66 17.26 5.47
C ARG A 17 -9.66 18.36 5.87
N GLY A 18 -10.51 18.80 4.98
CA GLY A 18 -11.50 19.85 5.29
C GLY A 18 -10.88 21.17 5.73
N GLY A 19 -9.69 21.51 5.19
CA GLY A 19 -8.95 22.73 5.53
C GLY A 19 -8.02 22.61 6.74
N MET A 20 -7.90 21.44 7.37
CA MET A 20 -6.88 21.22 8.41
C MET A 20 -5.47 21.32 7.85
N ALA A 21 -4.55 21.81 8.69
CA ALA A 21 -3.15 21.99 8.30
C ALA A 21 -2.47 20.66 7.91
N PHE A 22 -1.57 20.74 6.96
CA PHE A 22 -0.64 19.68 6.60
C PHE A 22 0.79 20.23 6.56
N THR A 23 1.77 19.34 6.69
CA THR A 23 3.17 19.72 6.61
C THR A 23 3.68 19.65 5.18
N ARG A 24 4.80 20.35 4.91
CA ARG A 24 5.48 20.25 3.61
C ARG A 24 5.91 18.83 3.28
N ASP A 25 6.32 18.05 4.28
CA ASP A 25 6.74 16.65 4.08
C ASP A 25 5.59 15.75 3.67
N GLU A 26 4.39 15.96 4.23
CA GLU A 26 3.18 15.25 3.82
C GLU A 26 2.80 15.55 2.37
N ALA A 27 2.86 16.83 1.99
CA ALA A 27 2.61 17.23 0.61
C ALA A 27 3.67 16.65 -0.34
N MET A 28 4.95 16.70 0.05
CA MET A 28 6.05 16.13 -0.73
C MET A 28 5.90 14.62 -0.94
N LEU A 29 5.59 13.86 0.14
CA LEU A 29 5.35 12.43 0.02
C LEU A 29 4.19 12.13 -0.93
N LEU A 30 3.08 12.87 -0.82
CA LEU A 30 1.93 12.68 -1.69
C LEU A 30 2.24 13.05 -3.15
N ASP A 31 2.99 14.13 -3.43
CA ASP A 31 3.43 14.49 -4.77
C ASP A 31 4.30 13.37 -5.38
N VAL A 32 5.24 12.82 -4.61
CA VAL A 32 6.06 11.68 -5.06
C VAL A 32 5.19 10.46 -5.35
N MET A 33 4.23 10.14 -4.48
CA MET A 33 3.30 9.03 -4.70
C MET A 33 2.47 9.24 -5.98
N LEU A 34 1.96 10.44 -6.22
CA LEU A 34 1.20 10.75 -7.43
C LEU A 34 2.06 10.59 -8.70
N MET A 35 3.32 11.05 -8.66
CA MET A 35 4.25 10.85 -9.78
C MET A 35 4.53 9.37 -10.04
N LEU A 36 4.77 8.58 -9.00
CA LEU A 36 5.05 7.15 -9.13
C LEU A 36 3.84 6.34 -9.63
N HIS A 37 2.62 6.84 -9.39
CA HIS A 37 1.38 6.23 -9.86
C HIS A 37 0.94 6.72 -11.25
N ALA A 38 1.56 7.77 -11.78
CA ALA A 38 1.21 8.32 -13.09
C ALA A 38 1.53 7.35 -14.24
N GLU A 39 2.53 6.47 -14.05
CA GLU A 39 2.88 5.41 -14.98
C GLU A 39 2.81 4.07 -14.26
N HIS A 40 1.85 3.23 -14.64
CA HIS A 40 1.61 1.91 -14.03
C HIS A 40 1.55 0.79 -15.09
N GLY A 41 1.93 1.09 -16.32
CA GLY A 41 1.70 0.18 -17.45
C GLY A 41 0.19 -0.05 -17.68
N GLY A 42 -0.27 -0.51 -18.79
CA GLY A 42 -1.70 -0.63 -19.10
C GLY A 42 -2.43 -1.83 -18.48
N GLY A 43 -1.80 -2.55 -17.54
CA GLY A 43 -2.24 -3.89 -17.13
C GLY A 43 -3.23 -3.96 -15.96
N ASN A 44 -3.62 -2.85 -15.35
CA ASN A 44 -4.59 -2.89 -14.27
C ASN A 44 -6.05 -2.77 -14.75
N ASN A 45 -6.98 -3.26 -13.93
CA ASN A 45 -8.39 -3.37 -14.30
C ASN A 45 -9.08 -2.01 -14.51
N SER A 46 -8.72 -0.98 -13.72
CA SER A 46 -9.30 0.36 -13.88
C SER A 46 -8.80 1.05 -15.15
N THR A 47 -7.52 0.89 -15.50
CA THR A 47 -6.98 1.37 -16.78
C THR A 47 -7.65 0.66 -17.96
N PHE A 48 -7.87 -0.65 -17.85
CA PHE A 48 -8.59 -1.42 -18.88
C PHE A 48 -10.03 -0.91 -19.05
N ALA A 49 -10.77 -0.73 -17.95
CA ALA A 49 -12.13 -0.19 -17.98
C ALA A 49 -12.18 1.21 -18.62
N CYS A 50 -11.25 2.09 -18.25
CA CYS A 50 -11.14 3.42 -18.83
C CYS A 50 -10.90 3.36 -20.35
N ARG A 51 -9.96 2.53 -20.79
CA ARG A 51 -9.63 2.37 -22.23
C ARG A 51 -10.78 1.76 -23.03
N VAL A 52 -11.51 0.79 -22.47
CA VAL A 52 -12.67 0.20 -23.12
C VAL A 52 -13.76 1.25 -23.35
N LEU A 53 -14.09 2.06 -22.32
CA LEU A 53 -15.11 3.09 -22.51
C LEU A 53 -14.65 4.20 -23.44
N SER A 54 -13.41 4.69 -23.29
CA SER A 54 -12.91 5.77 -24.15
C SER A 54 -12.79 5.36 -25.62
N SER A 55 -12.62 4.06 -25.93
CA SER A 55 -12.57 3.56 -27.29
C SER A 55 -13.90 3.73 -28.06
N SER A 56 -15.02 3.88 -27.35
CA SER A 56 -16.33 4.17 -27.93
C SER A 56 -16.59 5.67 -28.18
N ALA A 57 -15.57 6.51 -27.99
CA ALA A 57 -15.65 7.97 -28.09
C ALA A 57 -16.66 8.60 -27.10
N THR A 58 -16.87 7.97 -25.94
CA THR A 58 -17.65 8.55 -24.85
C THR A 58 -16.91 9.74 -24.21
N ASP A 59 -17.63 10.50 -23.39
CA ASP A 59 -17.04 11.63 -22.66
C ASP A 59 -16.05 11.18 -21.56
N PRO A 60 -15.10 12.03 -21.19
CA PRO A 60 -14.08 11.69 -20.16
C PRO A 60 -14.68 11.37 -18.80
N TYR A 61 -15.78 12.01 -18.42
CA TYR A 61 -16.41 11.79 -17.10
C TYR A 61 -16.94 10.36 -16.98
N SER A 62 -17.60 9.86 -18.01
CA SER A 62 -18.08 8.47 -18.08
C SER A 62 -16.92 7.47 -18.05
N ALA A 63 -15.84 7.73 -18.77
CA ALA A 63 -14.65 6.87 -18.78
C ALA A 63 -13.96 6.81 -17.41
N TYR A 64 -13.76 7.96 -16.75
CA TYR A 64 -13.19 8.01 -15.41
C TYR A 64 -14.12 7.45 -14.35
N ALA A 65 -15.42 7.68 -14.44
CA ALA A 65 -16.39 7.09 -13.52
C ALA A 65 -16.35 5.56 -13.54
N ALA A 66 -16.23 4.95 -14.72
CA ALA A 66 -16.06 3.51 -14.85
C ALA A 66 -14.72 3.01 -14.28
N ALA A 67 -13.63 3.74 -14.50
CA ALA A 67 -12.32 3.41 -13.93
C ALA A 67 -12.34 3.46 -12.38
N ILE A 68 -12.95 4.49 -11.80
CA ILE A 68 -13.14 4.64 -10.35
C ILE A 68 -14.05 3.52 -9.82
N GLY A 69 -15.13 3.19 -10.51
CA GLY A 69 -16.02 2.08 -10.18
C GLY A 69 -15.29 0.74 -10.13
N SER A 70 -14.40 0.51 -11.10
CA SER A 70 -13.52 -0.67 -11.11
C SER A 70 -12.54 -0.66 -9.94
N LEU A 71 -11.89 0.48 -9.67
CA LEU A 71 -10.94 0.63 -8.56
C LEU A 71 -11.60 0.45 -7.20
N LYS A 72 -12.85 0.86 -7.03
CA LYS A 72 -13.62 0.69 -5.79
C LYS A 72 -13.82 -0.78 -5.40
N GLY A 73 -13.73 -1.71 -6.35
CA GLY A 73 -13.93 -3.13 -6.09
C GLY A 73 -12.89 -3.71 -5.12
N PRO A 74 -13.28 -4.56 -4.15
CA PRO A 74 -12.38 -5.08 -3.11
C PRO A 74 -11.25 -5.94 -3.68
N ARG A 75 -11.42 -6.50 -4.86
CA ARG A 75 -10.38 -7.30 -5.55
C ARG A 75 -9.39 -6.47 -6.35
N HIS A 76 -9.58 -5.15 -6.43
CA HIS A 76 -8.69 -4.25 -7.15
C HIS A 76 -8.11 -3.18 -6.22
N GLY A 77 -8.91 -2.23 -5.75
CA GLY A 77 -8.45 -1.16 -4.85
C GLY A 77 -8.44 -1.51 -3.36
N GLY A 78 -8.93 -2.70 -2.99
CA GLY A 78 -9.05 -3.10 -1.58
C GLY A 78 -7.75 -3.57 -0.92
N ALA A 79 -6.69 -3.83 -1.69
CA ALA A 79 -5.45 -4.40 -1.16
C ALA A 79 -4.80 -3.52 -0.08
N ASN A 80 -4.78 -2.21 -0.27
CA ASN A 80 -4.17 -1.29 0.68
C ASN A 80 -4.91 -1.25 2.03
N ALA A 81 -6.24 -1.28 2.02
CA ALA A 81 -7.04 -1.38 3.24
C ALA A 81 -6.76 -2.69 3.99
N LYS A 82 -6.59 -3.80 3.27
CA LYS A 82 -6.20 -5.09 3.86
C LYS A 82 -4.79 -5.06 4.47
N VAL A 83 -3.83 -4.38 3.84
CA VAL A 83 -2.49 -4.18 4.41
C VAL A 83 -2.59 -3.43 5.73
N VAL A 84 -3.31 -2.31 5.78
CA VAL A 84 -3.49 -1.53 7.02
C VAL A 84 -4.11 -2.40 8.11
N SER A 85 -5.23 -3.07 7.83
CA SER A 85 -5.90 -3.94 8.82
C SER A 85 -5.00 -5.08 9.30
N MET A 86 -4.19 -5.69 8.44
CA MET A 86 -3.24 -6.72 8.83
C MET A 86 -2.14 -6.16 9.74
N HIS A 87 -1.62 -4.98 9.45
CA HIS A 87 -0.64 -4.33 10.33
C HIS A 87 -1.22 -3.98 11.70
N GLU A 88 -2.46 -3.50 11.75
CA GLU A 88 -3.18 -3.26 13.01
C GLU A 88 -3.36 -4.55 13.82
N ASP A 89 -3.71 -5.64 13.16
CA ASP A 89 -3.85 -6.96 13.78
C ASP A 89 -2.51 -7.47 14.33
N ILE A 90 -1.42 -7.37 13.56
CA ILE A 90 -0.07 -7.74 14.02
C ILE A 90 0.33 -6.90 15.25
N ARG A 91 0.10 -5.59 15.21
CA ARG A 91 0.40 -4.69 16.34
C ARG A 91 -0.36 -5.05 17.61
N ALA A 92 -1.58 -5.53 17.49
CA ALA A 92 -2.41 -5.92 18.62
C ALA A 92 -2.01 -7.26 19.26
N HIS A 93 -1.37 -8.15 18.50
CA HIS A 93 -1.11 -9.52 18.94
C HIS A 93 0.37 -9.86 19.13
N VAL A 94 1.29 -9.07 18.60
CA VAL A 94 2.73 -9.19 18.83
C VAL A 94 3.11 -8.26 19.98
N SER A 95 3.65 -8.83 21.05
CA SER A 95 3.97 -8.08 22.27
C SER A 95 5.28 -7.31 22.15
N ASN A 96 6.27 -7.90 21.52
CA ASN A 96 7.58 -7.29 21.29
C ASN A 96 7.85 -7.17 19.78
N TRP A 97 7.65 -5.97 19.24
CA TRP A 97 7.86 -5.71 17.82
C TRP A 97 9.33 -5.76 17.39
N GLU A 98 10.27 -5.71 18.32
CA GLU A 98 11.70 -5.85 18.04
C GLU A 98 12.14 -7.31 17.93
N ASP A 99 11.38 -8.23 18.51
CA ASP A 99 11.65 -9.67 18.46
C ASP A 99 11.21 -10.24 17.09
N GLU A 100 12.21 -10.57 16.28
CA GLU A 100 12.00 -11.11 14.93
C GLU A 100 11.33 -12.50 14.95
N ASP A 101 11.62 -13.29 15.97
CA ASP A 101 11.04 -14.63 16.10
C ASP A 101 9.55 -14.55 16.45
N GLU A 102 9.16 -13.63 17.35
CA GLU A 102 7.75 -13.40 17.68
C GLU A 102 6.97 -12.89 16.45
N VAL A 103 7.53 -11.91 15.72
CA VAL A 103 6.92 -11.39 14.49
C VAL A 103 6.81 -12.49 13.44
N ALA A 104 7.87 -13.27 13.21
CA ALA A 104 7.87 -14.35 12.23
C ALA A 104 6.86 -15.46 12.60
N ALA A 105 6.76 -15.82 13.89
CA ALA A 105 5.79 -16.79 14.36
C ALA A 105 4.35 -16.32 14.13
N TYR A 106 4.07 -15.02 14.31
CA TYR A 106 2.74 -14.47 14.03
C TYR A 106 2.42 -14.45 12.53
N LEU A 107 3.39 -14.09 11.68
CA LEU A 107 3.24 -14.20 10.22
C LEU A 107 2.97 -15.66 9.79
N GLY A 108 3.59 -16.63 10.44
CA GLY A 108 3.30 -18.06 10.26
C GLY A 108 1.85 -18.40 10.56
N LYS A 109 1.29 -17.93 11.68
CA LYS A 109 -0.13 -18.12 12.02
C LYS A 109 -1.08 -17.51 10.97
N ILE A 110 -0.74 -16.34 10.41
CA ILE A 110 -1.52 -15.75 9.31
C ILE A 110 -1.53 -16.69 8.10
N LEU A 111 -0.38 -17.20 7.69
CA LEU A 111 -0.25 -18.13 6.55
C LEU A 111 -0.97 -19.44 6.78
N ASP A 112 -0.96 -19.95 8.01
CA ASP A 112 -1.66 -21.17 8.43
C ASP A 112 -3.18 -20.95 8.65
N LYS A 113 -3.69 -19.75 8.33
CA LYS A 113 -5.12 -19.37 8.48
C LYS A 113 -5.61 -19.37 9.93
N GLN A 114 -4.71 -19.22 10.89
CA GLN A 114 -5.00 -19.25 12.33
C GLN A 114 -5.09 -17.84 12.93
N ALA A 115 -4.77 -16.81 12.16
CA ALA A 115 -4.77 -15.42 12.59
C ALA A 115 -5.31 -14.49 11.50
N PHE A 116 -5.58 -13.24 11.88
CA PHE A 116 -6.13 -12.19 11.05
C PHE A 116 -7.46 -12.61 10.39
N ASP A 117 -7.57 -12.57 9.07
CA ASP A 117 -8.81 -12.84 8.33
C ASP A 117 -8.97 -14.30 7.86
N GLY A 118 -8.07 -15.18 8.25
CA GLY A 118 -8.13 -16.62 7.95
C GLY A 118 -7.91 -16.97 6.47
N THR A 119 -7.50 -16.02 5.64
CA THR A 119 -7.26 -16.25 4.20
C THR A 119 -5.95 -16.98 3.93
N GLY A 120 -4.97 -16.87 4.81
CA GLY A 120 -3.62 -17.39 4.63
C GLY A 120 -2.76 -16.50 3.73
N LEU A 121 -3.07 -15.21 3.64
CA LEU A 121 -2.36 -14.25 2.80
C LEU A 121 -1.67 -13.18 3.66
N ILE A 122 -0.40 -12.94 3.39
CA ILE A 122 0.30 -11.74 3.86
C ILE A 122 0.11 -10.66 2.78
N TYR A 123 -0.76 -9.70 3.07
CA TYR A 123 -1.10 -8.63 2.13
C TYR A 123 0.06 -7.66 1.94
N GLY A 124 0.19 -7.12 0.74
CA GLY A 124 1.27 -6.21 0.38
C GLY A 124 2.56 -6.90 -0.05
N MET A 125 2.62 -8.23 0.00
CA MET A 125 3.76 -9.03 -0.43
C MET A 125 3.53 -9.67 -1.79
N GLY A 126 4.61 -9.73 -2.59
CA GLY A 126 4.58 -10.27 -3.94
C GLY A 126 4.12 -9.25 -5.00
N HIS A 127 4.66 -9.39 -6.19
CA HIS A 127 4.32 -8.57 -7.34
C HIS A 127 4.32 -9.42 -8.60
N ALA A 128 3.38 -9.15 -9.52
CA ALA A 128 3.24 -9.93 -10.75
C ALA A 128 4.43 -9.77 -11.73
N VAL A 129 5.16 -8.67 -11.64
CA VAL A 129 6.25 -8.32 -12.56
C VAL A 129 7.61 -8.30 -11.86
N TYR A 130 7.70 -7.69 -10.68
CA TYR A 130 8.97 -7.53 -9.96
C TYR A 130 9.25 -8.75 -9.08
N THR A 131 10.40 -9.37 -9.26
CA THR A 131 10.83 -10.56 -8.51
C THR A 131 11.74 -10.23 -7.32
N LEU A 132 12.43 -9.10 -7.35
CA LEU A 132 13.33 -8.68 -6.28
C LEU A 132 12.71 -7.55 -5.46
N SER A 133 12.47 -6.41 -6.06
CA SER A 133 11.82 -5.28 -5.41
C SER A 133 11.17 -4.36 -6.46
N ASP A 134 10.14 -3.63 -6.05
CA ASP A 134 9.56 -2.57 -6.88
C ASP A 134 10.36 -1.28 -6.64
N PRO A 135 11.00 -0.68 -7.66
CA PRO A 135 11.77 0.55 -7.50
C PRO A 135 10.95 1.73 -6.96
N ARG A 136 9.63 1.71 -7.16
CA ARG A 136 8.71 2.70 -6.59
C ARG A 136 8.62 2.58 -5.07
N ALA A 137 8.65 1.36 -4.54
CA ALA A 137 8.66 1.11 -3.10
C ALA A 137 9.90 1.69 -2.42
N GLU A 138 11.07 1.58 -3.05
CA GLU A 138 12.32 2.15 -2.53
C GLU A 138 12.26 3.69 -2.44
N VAL A 139 11.68 4.33 -3.45
CA VAL A 139 11.50 5.79 -3.44
C VAL A 139 10.52 6.19 -2.34
N CYS A 140 9.34 5.57 -2.28
CA CYS A 140 8.32 5.84 -1.25
C CYS A 140 8.88 5.64 0.17
N ARG A 141 9.61 4.55 0.40
CA ARG A 141 10.21 4.23 1.71
C ARG A 141 11.08 5.35 2.25
N ARG A 142 11.90 5.97 1.40
CA ARG A 142 12.79 7.07 1.79
C ARG A 142 12.02 8.26 2.35
N TYR A 143 10.96 8.68 1.66
CA TYR A 143 10.12 9.79 2.10
C TYR A 143 9.26 9.41 3.31
N ALA A 144 8.69 8.20 3.33
CA ALA A 144 7.87 7.71 4.42
C ALA A 144 8.67 7.59 5.73
N ARG A 145 9.91 7.10 5.68
CA ARG A 145 10.80 7.02 6.85
C ARG A 145 11.05 8.41 7.46
N THR A 146 11.32 9.41 6.62
CA THR A 146 11.53 10.79 7.08
C THR A 146 10.28 11.36 7.74
N LEU A 147 9.11 11.09 7.17
CA LEU A 147 7.83 11.54 7.72
C LEU A 147 7.49 10.81 9.03
N ALA A 148 7.70 9.50 9.09
CA ALA A 148 7.47 8.69 10.28
C ALA A 148 8.30 9.19 11.48
N ALA A 149 9.60 9.47 11.26
CA ALA A 149 10.46 10.01 12.30
C ALA A 149 9.98 11.37 12.84
N LYS A 150 9.39 12.22 11.98
CA LYS A 150 8.86 13.54 12.39
C LYS A 150 7.50 13.47 13.09
N LYS A 151 6.82 12.33 12.99
CA LYS A 151 5.48 12.10 13.55
C LYS A 151 5.46 11.13 14.73
N ASP A 152 6.62 10.79 15.26
CA ASP A 152 6.79 9.81 16.34
C ASP A 152 6.21 8.42 16.00
N LEU A 153 6.23 8.07 14.71
CA LEU A 153 5.79 6.78 14.18
C LEU A 153 6.98 5.88 13.78
N GLY A 154 8.15 6.13 14.38
CA GLY A 154 9.37 5.39 14.03
C GLY A 154 9.31 3.91 14.34
N GLU A 155 8.70 3.52 15.45
CA GLU A 155 8.54 2.11 15.86
C GLU A 155 7.60 1.35 14.94
N GLU A 156 6.46 1.95 14.59
CA GLU A 156 5.53 1.38 13.63
C GLU A 156 6.17 1.22 12.24
N PHE A 157 6.95 2.20 11.82
CA PHE A 157 7.66 2.11 10.55
C PHE A 157 8.72 1.00 10.57
N ALA A 158 9.45 0.86 11.68
CA ALA A 158 10.42 -0.23 11.86
C ALA A 158 9.74 -1.62 11.84
N LEU A 159 8.54 -1.74 12.43
CA LEU A 159 7.75 -2.98 12.34
C LEU A 159 7.36 -3.29 10.89
N ILE A 160 6.92 -2.31 10.11
CA ILE A 160 6.59 -2.49 8.68
C ILE A 160 7.82 -3.02 7.91
N GLU A 161 8.99 -2.41 8.11
CA GLU A 161 10.23 -2.86 7.46
C GLU A 161 10.64 -4.28 7.90
N ARG A 162 10.41 -4.62 9.16
CA ARG A 162 10.66 -5.97 9.69
C ARG A 162 9.73 -7.00 9.05
N ILE A 163 8.44 -6.71 8.96
CA ILE A 163 7.47 -7.57 8.29
C ILE A 163 7.87 -7.79 6.83
N GLU A 164 8.21 -6.73 6.10
CA GLU A 164 8.64 -6.81 4.70
C GLU A 164 9.87 -7.72 4.52
N ARG A 165 10.81 -7.70 5.46
CA ARG A 165 12.01 -8.52 5.42
C ARG A 165 11.75 -9.98 5.81
N LEU A 166 10.90 -10.22 6.81
CA LEU A 166 10.63 -11.55 7.36
C LEU A 166 9.63 -12.34 6.51
N ALA A 167 8.60 -11.70 5.96
CA ALA A 167 7.53 -12.37 5.24
C ALA A 167 8.04 -13.28 4.10
N PRO A 168 8.98 -12.91 3.23
CA PRO A 168 9.50 -13.80 2.21
C PRO A 168 10.22 -15.02 2.77
N GLN A 169 10.81 -14.91 3.97
CA GLN A 169 11.51 -16.01 4.63
C GLN A 169 10.51 -17.02 5.18
N VAL A 170 9.49 -16.54 5.89
CA VAL A 170 8.41 -17.37 6.44
C VAL A 170 7.63 -18.07 5.32
N MET A 171 7.29 -17.35 4.24
CA MET A 171 6.64 -17.93 3.07
C MET A 171 7.46 -19.05 2.42
N ARG A 172 8.79 -18.89 2.30
CA ARG A 172 9.66 -19.94 1.76
C ARG A 172 9.72 -21.16 2.68
N CYS A 173 9.84 -20.98 3.98
CA CYS A 173 9.85 -22.08 4.94
C CYS A 173 8.60 -22.95 4.84
N LEU A 174 7.41 -22.33 4.74
CA LEU A 174 6.15 -23.08 4.63
C LEU A 174 5.99 -23.79 3.28
N LEU A 175 6.46 -23.19 2.17
CA LEU A 175 6.46 -23.86 0.87
C LEU A 175 7.36 -25.12 0.87
N TYR A 176 8.51 -25.08 1.58
CA TYR A 176 9.39 -26.24 1.70
C TYR A 176 8.83 -27.34 2.62
N THR A 177 7.99 -26.99 3.62
CA THR A 177 7.40 -27.96 4.53
C THR A 177 6.13 -28.61 3.99
N SER A 178 5.44 -27.97 3.05
CA SER A 178 4.21 -28.50 2.43
C SER A 178 4.46 -29.46 1.24
N VAL A 179 5.70 -29.70 0.86
CA VAL A 179 6.11 -30.60 -0.25
C VAL A 179 6.64 -31.95 0.28
N ARG A 180 6.35 -32.32 1.53
CA ARG A 180 6.67 -33.67 2.05
C ARG A 180 5.42 -34.49 2.28
#